data_e961c89cf0393d3729c99704f100b8e2
#
_entry.id   e961c89cf0393d3729c99704f100b8e2
#
_cell.length_a   1.000
_cell.length_b   1.000
_cell.length_c   1.000
_cell.angle_alpha   90.00
_cell.angle_beta   90.00
_cell.angle_gamma   90.00
#
_symmetry.space_group_name_H-M   'P 1'
#
loop_
_entity.id
_entity.type
_entity.pdbx_description
1 polymer ?
#
loop_
_entity_poly.entity_id
_entity_poly.type
_entity_poly.pdbx_seq_one_letter_code
_entity_poly.pdbx_strand_id
1 'polypeptide(L)'
;YLSSERRVFINNIITTISENDIRMYKDQNRREEIVIDENGNFVGDNKRTNVTPAYVEILNKCNIIGIIDGQHRTFAYHEGNDVYEESIKRLRKIQNLLVTGIIFPKTESKENRLKFEAGLFLEINSNQKKVGQLIQQEIQMQIKPFSNIAVSKRILNMLNEHGALANMIELYTY
;
A
#
# COMPACT_ATOMS: atom_id res chain seq x y z
N TYR A 1 11.29 -13.04 16.05
CA TYR A 1 11.65 -11.63 16.23
C TYR A 1 10.78 -10.95 17.28
N LEU A 2 9.46 -10.85 17.09
CA LEU A 2 8.55 -10.21 18.07
C LEU A 2 8.50 -10.97 19.38
N SER A 3 8.35 -12.28 19.33
CA SER A 3 8.22 -13.14 20.50
C SER A 3 9.57 -13.47 21.14
N SER A 4 10.57 -13.86 20.35
CA SER A 4 11.88 -14.34 20.85
C SER A 4 12.79 -13.22 21.33
N GLU A 5 12.85 -12.11 20.58
CA GLU A 5 13.76 -11.01 20.88
C GLU A 5 13.09 -9.84 21.62
N ARG A 6 11.78 -9.90 21.83
CA ARG A 6 10.97 -8.84 22.45
C ARG A 6 11.17 -7.47 21.79
N ARG A 7 11.44 -7.47 20.49
CA ARG A 7 11.63 -6.24 19.71
C ARG A 7 10.34 -5.88 18.99
N VAL A 8 10.18 -4.58 18.72
CA VAL A 8 9.08 -4.03 17.94
C VAL A 8 9.58 -3.55 16.59
N PHE A 9 8.69 -3.51 15.61
CA PHE A 9 9.00 -2.88 14.34
C PHE A 9 8.94 -1.36 14.50
N ILE A 10 10.07 -0.68 14.32
CA ILE A 10 10.18 0.78 14.41
C ILE A 10 9.89 1.47 13.08
N ASN A 11 9.95 0.73 11.98
CA ASN A 11 9.70 1.28 10.65
C ASN A 11 8.20 1.48 10.42
N ASN A 12 7.89 2.56 9.73
CA ASN A 12 6.54 2.92 9.35
C ASN A 12 5.91 1.91 8.38
N ILE A 13 4.60 1.70 8.49
CA ILE A 13 3.78 0.99 7.52
C ILE A 13 3.15 2.03 6.61
N ILE A 14 3.24 1.88 5.30
CA ILE A 14 2.66 2.81 4.33
C ILE A 14 1.42 2.18 3.73
N THR A 15 0.30 2.87 3.88
CA THR A 15 -1.01 2.40 3.43
C THR A 15 -1.69 3.44 2.55
N THR A 16 -2.63 2.96 1.74
CA THR A 16 -3.54 3.80 0.97
C THR A 16 -4.98 3.45 1.32
N ILE A 17 -5.86 4.44 1.28
CA ILE A 17 -7.27 4.26 1.56
C ILE A 17 -8.08 5.29 0.75
N SER A 18 -9.32 4.93 0.37
CA SER A 18 -10.25 5.89 -0.25
C SER A 18 -10.91 6.75 0.82
N GLU A 19 -11.11 8.03 0.53
CA GLU A 19 -11.91 8.92 1.36
C GLU A 19 -13.33 8.38 1.60
N ASN A 20 -13.88 7.60 0.68
CA ASN A 20 -15.18 6.95 0.85
C ASN A 20 -15.22 5.89 1.97
N ASP A 21 -14.07 5.41 2.41
CA ASP A 21 -13.96 4.30 3.36
C ASP A 21 -13.49 4.74 4.74
N ILE A 22 -13.35 6.06 4.95
CA ILE A 22 -12.98 6.66 6.23
C ILE A 22 -13.90 7.81 6.60
N ARG A 23 -13.92 8.11 7.90
CA ARG A 23 -14.41 9.38 8.46
C ARG A 23 -13.36 9.92 9.41
N MET A 24 -13.19 11.22 9.43
CA MET A 24 -12.23 11.88 10.30
C MET A 24 -12.95 12.86 11.21
N TYR A 25 -12.50 12.92 12.46
CA TYR A 25 -13.10 13.77 13.49
C TYR A 25 -12.00 14.52 14.23
N LYS A 26 -12.30 15.75 14.65
CA LYS A 26 -11.38 16.54 15.48
C LYS A 26 -11.30 16.02 16.91
N ASP A 27 -12.37 15.36 17.38
CA ASP A 27 -12.45 14.87 18.76
C ASP A 27 -12.90 13.41 18.85
N GLN A 28 -12.58 12.77 19.98
CA GLN A 28 -12.91 11.37 20.24
C GLN A 28 -14.42 11.12 20.33
N ASN A 29 -15.21 12.13 20.62
CA ASN A 29 -16.67 12.01 20.76
C ASN A 29 -17.40 12.13 19.42
N ARG A 30 -16.67 12.27 18.30
CA ARG A 30 -17.19 12.33 16.92
C ARG A 30 -18.17 13.48 16.69
N ARG A 31 -17.99 14.61 17.37
CA ARG A 31 -18.90 15.76 17.27
C ARG A 31 -18.60 16.66 16.08
N GLU A 32 -17.32 16.79 15.73
CA GLU A 32 -16.86 17.62 14.62
C GLU A 32 -16.16 16.76 13.57
N GLU A 33 -16.85 16.54 12.44
CA GLU A 33 -16.28 15.85 11.29
C GLU A 33 -15.32 16.77 10.53
N ILE A 34 -14.18 16.23 10.13
CA ILE A 34 -13.20 16.89 9.27
C ILE A 34 -13.55 16.52 7.82
N VAL A 35 -13.86 17.53 7.00
CA VAL A 35 -14.14 17.36 5.57
C VAL A 35 -12.91 17.81 4.77
N ILE A 36 -12.53 17.03 3.76
CA ILE A 36 -11.45 17.35 2.82
C ILE A 36 -12.08 17.77 1.49
N ASP A 37 -11.58 18.85 0.90
CA ASP A 37 -11.99 19.29 -0.44
C ASP A 37 -11.31 18.47 -1.55
N GLU A 38 -11.70 18.70 -2.80
CA GLU A 38 -11.15 18.05 -4.00
C GLU A 38 -9.62 18.27 -4.17
N ASN A 39 -9.05 19.28 -3.52
CA ASN A 39 -7.62 19.60 -3.55
C ASN A 39 -6.85 19.03 -2.36
N GLY A 40 -7.52 18.25 -1.48
CA GLY A 40 -6.93 17.66 -0.29
C GLY A 40 -6.76 18.63 0.89
N ASN A 41 -7.44 19.79 0.88
CA ASN A 41 -7.40 20.75 1.99
C ASN A 41 -8.56 20.50 2.95
N PHE A 42 -8.36 20.80 4.24
CA PHE A 42 -9.45 20.81 5.22
C PHE A 42 -10.44 21.94 4.93
N VAL A 43 -11.72 21.61 4.81
CA VAL A 43 -12.78 22.59 4.62
C VAL A 43 -12.94 23.39 5.92
N GLY A 44 -12.89 24.73 5.79
CA GLY A 44 -13.03 25.65 6.93
C GLY A 44 -11.73 26.00 7.67
N ASP A 45 -10.60 25.45 7.27
CA ASP A 45 -9.29 25.82 7.81
C ASP A 45 -8.38 26.35 6.68
N ASN A 46 -8.18 27.67 6.64
CA ASN A 46 -7.35 28.33 5.63
C ASN A 46 -5.84 28.16 5.83
N LYS A 47 -5.42 27.41 6.84
CA LYS A 47 -4.00 27.22 7.17
C LYS A 47 -3.51 25.87 6.69
N ARG A 48 -2.91 25.84 5.50
CA ARG A 48 -2.32 24.67 4.84
C ARG A 48 -1.21 23.93 5.62
N THR A 49 -0.80 24.40 6.78
CA THR A 49 0.41 23.91 7.48
C THR A 49 0.15 23.38 8.89
N ASN A 50 -1.08 23.35 9.35
CA ASN A 50 -1.35 22.88 10.71
C ASN A 50 -1.53 21.37 10.73
N VAL A 51 -0.55 20.67 11.31
CA VAL A 51 -0.73 19.29 11.74
C VAL A 51 -1.70 19.31 12.93
N THR A 52 -2.89 18.81 12.73
CA THR A 52 -3.92 18.75 13.77
C THR A 52 -4.15 17.28 14.14
N PRO A 53 -4.13 16.91 15.43
CA PRO A 53 -4.55 15.59 15.87
C PRO A 53 -5.98 15.32 15.41
N ALA A 54 -6.23 14.14 14.86
CA ALA A 54 -7.54 13.72 14.39
C ALA A 54 -7.79 12.26 14.76
N TYR A 55 -9.06 11.91 14.87
CA TYR A 55 -9.51 10.53 15.02
C TYR A 55 -10.02 10.03 13.68
N VAL A 56 -9.50 8.91 13.24
CA VAL A 56 -9.88 8.29 11.98
C VAL A 56 -10.72 7.05 12.27
N GLU A 57 -11.95 7.05 11.77
CA GLU A 57 -12.81 5.88 11.76
C GLU A 57 -12.70 5.22 10.39
N ILE A 58 -12.30 3.96 10.37
CA ILE A 58 -12.22 3.14 9.16
C ILE A 58 -13.49 2.31 9.09
N LEU A 59 -14.18 2.35 7.95
CA LEU A 59 -15.41 1.58 7.77
C LEU A 59 -15.11 0.08 7.80
N ASN A 60 -16.00 -0.70 8.41
CA ASN A 60 -15.85 -2.15 8.51
C ASN A 60 -16.23 -2.85 7.19
N LYS A 61 -15.35 -2.78 6.21
CA LYS A 61 -15.47 -3.43 4.90
C LYS A 61 -14.18 -4.18 4.59
N CYS A 62 -14.25 -5.19 3.73
CA CYS A 62 -13.08 -5.89 3.24
C CYS A 62 -12.36 -5.08 2.16
N ASN A 63 -11.03 -5.24 2.06
CA ASN A 63 -10.18 -4.72 0.97
C ASN A 63 -10.20 -3.19 0.79
N ILE A 64 -10.35 -2.43 1.87
CA ILE A 64 -10.38 -0.97 1.83
C ILE A 64 -9.00 -0.34 2.05
N ILE A 65 -8.09 -1.04 2.70
CA ILE A 65 -6.73 -0.57 2.97
C ILE A 65 -5.77 -1.28 2.02
N GLY A 66 -5.07 -0.50 1.19
CA GLY A 66 -3.93 -0.97 0.42
C GLY A 66 -2.65 -0.85 1.24
N ILE A 67 -1.80 -1.86 1.26
CA ILE A 67 -0.50 -1.82 1.93
C ILE A 67 0.58 -1.67 0.86
N ILE A 68 1.28 -0.54 0.86
CA ILE A 68 2.37 -0.26 -0.08
C ILE A 68 3.70 -0.79 0.47
N ASP A 69 3.97 -0.52 1.75
CA ASP A 69 5.12 -1.07 2.46
C ASP A 69 4.73 -1.53 3.86
N GLY A 70 5.43 -2.53 4.34
CA GLY A 70 5.21 -3.08 5.68
C GLY A 70 4.32 -4.32 5.74
N GLN A 71 4.03 -4.98 4.61
CA GLN A 71 3.21 -6.22 4.57
C GLN A 71 3.76 -7.30 5.51
N HIS A 72 5.08 -7.54 5.53
CA HIS A 72 5.68 -8.52 6.44
C HIS A 72 5.53 -8.12 7.92
N ARG A 73 5.58 -6.83 8.21
CA ARG A 73 5.33 -6.30 9.56
C ARG A 73 3.89 -6.49 10.00
N THR A 74 2.96 -6.20 9.11
CA THR A 74 1.52 -6.43 9.34
C THR A 74 1.22 -7.92 9.47
N PHE A 75 1.76 -8.74 8.56
CA PHE A 75 1.57 -10.19 8.55
C PHE A 75 2.14 -10.88 9.80
N ALA A 76 3.20 -10.33 10.40
CA ALA A 76 3.77 -10.88 11.63
C ALA A 76 2.78 -10.88 12.83
N TYR A 77 1.69 -10.11 12.73
CA TYR A 77 0.61 -10.06 13.73
C TYR A 77 -0.64 -10.85 13.32
N HIS A 78 -0.59 -11.64 12.23
CA HIS A 78 -1.75 -12.44 11.83
C HIS A 78 -2.14 -13.47 12.91
N GLU A 79 -3.37 -13.92 12.87
CA GLU A 79 -3.84 -15.01 13.71
C GLU A 79 -3.38 -16.34 13.11
N GLY A 80 -2.70 -17.15 13.90
CA GLY A 80 -2.14 -18.43 13.48
C GLY A 80 -2.41 -19.54 14.51
N ASN A 81 -1.98 -20.75 14.18
CA ASN A 81 -2.05 -21.90 15.06
C ASN A 81 -0.65 -22.43 15.43
N ASP A 82 0.36 -21.60 15.33
CA ASP A 82 1.72 -21.95 15.65
C ASP A 82 2.08 -21.70 17.13
N VAL A 83 3.30 -22.10 17.50
CA VAL A 83 3.79 -21.98 18.88
C VAL A 83 3.93 -20.53 19.37
N TYR A 84 3.88 -19.57 18.48
CA TYR A 84 4.02 -18.14 18.79
C TYR A 84 2.66 -17.44 18.99
N GLU A 85 1.55 -18.08 18.65
CA GLU A 85 0.21 -17.46 18.67
C GLU A 85 -0.12 -16.82 20.01
N GLU A 86 0.12 -17.49 21.14
CA GLU A 86 -0.21 -16.93 22.46
C GLU A 86 0.56 -15.61 22.74
N SER A 87 1.83 -15.56 22.34
CA SER A 87 2.63 -14.34 22.48
C SER A 87 2.16 -13.23 21.55
N ILE A 88 1.85 -13.56 20.30
CA ILE A 88 1.39 -12.62 19.28
C ILE A 88 -0.01 -12.09 19.61
N LYS A 89 -0.91 -12.95 20.07
CA LYS A 89 -2.26 -12.58 20.54
C LYS A 89 -2.22 -11.52 21.64
N ARG A 90 -1.28 -11.66 22.57
CA ARG A 90 -1.06 -10.65 23.60
C ARG A 90 -0.56 -9.32 23.00
N LEU A 91 0.41 -9.39 22.07
CA LEU A 91 0.97 -8.20 21.42
C LEU A 91 -0.08 -7.46 20.58
N ARG A 92 -0.96 -8.16 19.85
CA ARG A 92 -2.07 -7.54 19.09
C ARG A 92 -2.96 -6.63 19.94
N LYS A 93 -3.08 -6.89 21.24
CA LYS A 93 -3.93 -6.10 22.15
C LYS A 93 -3.26 -4.85 22.71
N ILE A 94 -1.94 -4.83 22.78
CA ILE A 94 -1.21 -3.77 23.50
C ILE A 94 -0.26 -2.97 22.62
N GLN A 95 0.05 -3.47 21.43
CA GLN A 95 1.07 -2.86 20.58
C GLN A 95 0.45 -1.88 19.59
N ASN A 96 1.07 -0.69 19.50
CA ASN A 96 0.75 0.31 18.49
C ASN A 96 1.81 0.25 17.38
N LEU A 97 1.36 0.36 16.13
CA LEU A 97 2.22 0.45 14.96
C LEU A 97 2.12 1.86 14.37
N LEU A 98 3.25 2.38 13.92
CA LEU A 98 3.26 3.64 13.18
C LEU A 98 2.80 3.38 11.74
N VAL A 99 1.76 4.08 11.33
CA VAL A 99 1.17 3.96 9.99
C VAL A 99 1.10 5.33 9.34
N THR A 100 1.58 5.44 8.12
CA THR A 100 1.32 6.59 7.24
C THR A 100 0.21 6.20 6.28
N GLY A 101 -0.95 6.85 6.39
CA GLY A 101 -2.08 6.66 5.51
C GLY A 101 -2.12 7.73 4.42
N ILE A 102 -2.16 7.31 3.16
CA ILE A 102 -2.41 8.19 2.01
C ILE A 102 -3.88 8.09 1.65
N ILE A 103 -4.60 9.20 1.69
CA ILE A 103 -6.03 9.24 1.42
C ILE A 103 -6.23 9.69 -0.03
N PHE A 104 -6.94 8.88 -0.81
CA PHE A 104 -7.35 9.25 -2.16
C PHE A 104 -8.71 9.97 -2.13
N PRO A 105 -8.84 11.12 -2.81
CA PRO A 105 -10.11 11.82 -2.97
C PRO A 105 -11.19 10.92 -3.59
N LYS A 106 -12.46 11.22 -3.33
CA LYS A 106 -13.60 10.49 -3.92
C LYS A 106 -13.61 10.52 -5.44
N THR A 107 -13.06 11.59 -6.03
CA THR A 107 -12.98 11.81 -7.46
C THR A 107 -11.85 11.05 -8.14
N GLU A 108 -10.91 10.46 -7.37
CA GLU A 108 -9.75 9.77 -7.94
C GLU A 108 -10.15 8.46 -8.63
N SER A 109 -9.72 8.31 -9.87
CA SER A 109 -10.02 7.10 -10.64
C SER A 109 -9.23 5.90 -10.10
N LYS A 110 -9.82 4.70 -10.22
CA LYS A 110 -9.17 3.44 -9.84
C LYS A 110 -7.84 3.24 -10.59
N GLU A 111 -7.80 3.65 -11.86
CA GLU A 111 -6.59 3.51 -12.69
C GLU A 111 -5.45 4.40 -12.20
N ASN A 112 -5.73 5.67 -11.91
CA ASN A 112 -4.72 6.61 -11.38
C ASN A 112 -4.24 6.17 -10.00
N ARG A 113 -5.15 5.70 -9.14
CA ARG A 113 -4.81 5.14 -7.85
C ARG A 113 -3.83 3.99 -7.98
N LEU A 114 -4.11 3.01 -8.85
CA LEU A 114 -3.21 1.87 -9.09
C LEU A 114 -1.85 2.31 -9.63
N LYS A 115 -1.81 3.28 -10.56
CA LYS A 115 -0.56 3.84 -11.07
C LYS A 115 0.27 4.50 -9.96
N PHE A 116 -0.37 5.27 -9.11
CA PHE A 116 0.29 5.92 -7.98
C PHE A 116 0.84 4.88 -6.98
N GLU A 117 0.02 3.92 -6.57
CA GLU A 117 0.40 2.85 -5.63
C GLU A 117 1.59 2.04 -6.17
N ALA A 118 1.54 1.67 -7.44
CA ALA A 118 2.61 0.93 -8.11
C ALA A 118 3.90 1.77 -8.23
N GLY A 119 3.79 3.06 -8.54
CA GLY A 119 4.93 3.98 -8.59
C GLY A 119 5.60 4.13 -7.23
N LEU A 120 4.81 4.37 -6.20
CA LEU A 120 5.29 4.53 -4.82
C LEU A 120 5.94 3.23 -4.30
N PHE A 121 5.35 2.07 -4.61
CA PHE A 121 5.94 0.77 -4.27
C PHE A 121 7.33 0.60 -4.88
N LEU A 122 7.50 0.95 -6.16
CA LEU A 122 8.81 0.88 -6.82
C LEU A 122 9.81 1.83 -6.19
N GLU A 123 9.42 3.06 -5.91
CA GLU A 123 10.29 4.08 -5.33
C GLU A 123 10.81 3.65 -3.95
N ILE A 124 9.93 3.18 -3.08
CA ILE A 124 10.29 2.71 -1.74
C ILE A 124 11.23 1.50 -1.82
N ASN A 125 10.89 0.51 -2.64
CA ASN A 125 11.64 -0.74 -2.70
C ASN A 125 12.96 -0.61 -3.47
N SER A 126 13.07 0.32 -4.44
CA SER A 126 14.32 0.57 -5.16
C SER A 126 15.45 1.06 -4.25
N ASN A 127 15.10 1.74 -3.15
CA ASN A 127 16.04 2.26 -2.17
C ASN A 127 16.41 1.25 -1.06
N GLN A 128 15.63 0.19 -0.88
CA GLN A 128 15.85 -0.80 0.20
C GLN A 128 16.51 -2.11 -0.26
N LYS A 129 16.04 -2.68 -1.34
CA LYS A 129 16.61 -3.84 -2.05
C LYS A 129 16.17 -3.78 -3.50
N LYS A 130 17.03 -4.19 -4.44
CA LYS A 130 16.63 -4.30 -5.84
C LYS A 130 15.41 -5.20 -5.95
N VAL A 131 14.26 -4.64 -6.31
CA VAL A 131 13.08 -5.41 -6.73
C VAL A 131 13.49 -6.26 -7.92
N GLY A 132 13.14 -7.54 -7.93
CA GLY A 132 13.48 -8.43 -9.02
C GLY A 132 13.06 -7.84 -10.37
N GLN A 133 13.93 -7.94 -11.39
CA GLN A 133 13.72 -7.29 -12.69
C GLN A 133 12.36 -7.61 -13.33
N LEU A 134 11.84 -8.84 -13.15
CA LEU A 134 10.53 -9.21 -13.68
C LEU A 134 9.40 -8.39 -13.07
N ILE A 135 9.40 -8.22 -11.74
CA ILE A 135 8.39 -7.43 -11.02
C ILE A 135 8.48 -5.96 -11.45
N GLN A 136 9.70 -5.41 -11.58
CA GLN A 136 9.89 -4.05 -12.08
C GLN A 136 9.30 -3.87 -13.48
N GLN A 137 9.54 -4.82 -14.38
CA GLN A 137 9.02 -4.77 -15.74
C GLN A 137 7.49 -4.84 -15.77
N GLU A 138 6.88 -5.70 -14.95
CA GLU A 138 5.43 -5.83 -14.85
C GLU A 138 4.77 -4.54 -14.35
N ILE A 139 5.34 -3.95 -13.30
CA ILE A 139 4.86 -2.67 -12.77
C ILE A 139 5.06 -1.56 -13.81
N GLN A 140 6.20 -1.52 -14.51
CA GLN A 140 6.44 -0.54 -15.57
C GLN A 140 5.46 -0.67 -16.74
N MET A 141 5.02 -1.89 -17.06
CA MET A 141 3.97 -2.09 -18.07
C MET A 141 2.65 -1.42 -17.68
N GLN A 142 2.32 -1.40 -16.40
CA GLN A 142 1.11 -0.74 -15.89
C GLN A 142 1.24 0.78 -15.85
N ILE A 143 2.38 1.29 -15.39
CA ILE A 143 2.59 2.74 -15.22
C ILE A 143 2.86 3.43 -16.57
N LYS A 144 3.68 2.79 -17.43
CA LYS A 144 4.12 3.34 -18.73
C LYS A 144 3.88 2.32 -19.85
N PRO A 145 2.63 2.08 -20.24
CA PRO A 145 2.25 1.00 -21.15
C PRO A 145 2.87 1.12 -22.56
N PHE A 146 3.33 2.30 -22.95
CA PHE A 146 3.97 2.57 -24.25
C PHE A 146 5.49 2.76 -24.15
N SER A 147 6.11 2.47 -23.01
CA SER A 147 7.58 2.46 -22.92
C SER A 147 8.15 1.30 -23.72
N ASN A 148 9.41 1.46 -24.20
CA ASN A 148 10.10 0.41 -24.95
C ASN A 148 10.12 -0.91 -24.21
N ILE A 149 10.31 -0.89 -22.88
CA ILE A 149 10.31 -2.08 -22.02
C ILE A 149 8.92 -2.75 -22.00
N ALA A 150 7.86 -1.95 -21.83
CA ALA A 150 6.50 -2.46 -21.78
C ALA A 150 6.06 -3.08 -23.12
N VAL A 151 6.38 -2.40 -24.23
CA VAL A 151 6.08 -2.88 -25.57
C VAL A 151 6.85 -4.16 -25.86
N SER A 152 8.16 -4.20 -25.59
CA SER A 152 8.98 -5.40 -25.79
C SER A 152 8.47 -6.59 -24.98
N LYS A 153 8.10 -6.37 -23.71
CA LYS A 153 7.55 -7.43 -22.85
C LYS A 153 6.23 -7.97 -23.37
N ARG A 154 5.34 -7.09 -23.85
CA ARG A 154 4.07 -7.52 -24.46
C ARG A 154 4.29 -8.36 -25.71
N ILE A 155 5.21 -7.94 -26.59
CA ILE A 155 5.56 -8.71 -27.77
C ILE A 155 6.10 -10.09 -27.39
N LEU A 156 7.01 -10.17 -26.42
CA LEU A 156 7.56 -11.43 -25.94
C LEU A 156 6.49 -12.35 -25.35
N ASN A 157 5.57 -11.80 -24.55
CA ASN A 157 4.46 -12.57 -23.99
C ASN A 157 3.56 -13.11 -25.10
N MET A 158 3.17 -12.26 -26.08
CA MET A 158 2.35 -12.69 -27.22
C MET A 158 3.03 -13.80 -28.04
N LEU A 159 4.34 -13.68 -28.29
CA LEU A 159 5.11 -14.71 -29.01
C LEU A 159 5.22 -16.01 -28.23
N ASN A 160 5.28 -15.92 -26.90
CA ASN A 160 5.37 -17.10 -26.03
C ASN A 160 4.01 -17.77 -25.77
N GLU A 161 2.92 -17.02 -25.89
CA GLU A 161 1.55 -17.56 -25.75
C GLU A 161 1.02 -18.13 -27.05
N HIS A 162 1.41 -17.56 -28.20
CA HIS A 162 0.83 -17.89 -29.48
C HIS A 162 1.88 -18.04 -30.59
N GLY A 163 1.66 -18.97 -31.50
CA GLY A 163 2.46 -19.13 -32.72
C GLY A 163 3.62 -20.11 -32.57
N ALA A 164 4.59 -20.00 -33.47
CA ALA A 164 5.70 -20.94 -33.59
C ALA A 164 6.69 -20.93 -32.41
N LEU A 165 6.69 -19.87 -31.61
CA LEU A 165 7.55 -19.71 -30.43
C LEU A 165 6.82 -19.95 -29.11
N ALA A 166 5.60 -20.49 -29.16
CA ALA A 166 4.82 -20.74 -27.96
C ALA A 166 5.54 -21.69 -27.01
N ASN A 167 5.68 -21.25 -25.74
CA ASN A 167 6.41 -21.93 -24.67
C ASN A 167 7.91 -22.18 -24.92
N MET A 168 8.52 -21.45 -25.90
CA MET A 168 9.94 -21.55 -26.19
C MET A 168 10.77 -20.41 -25.62
N ILE A 169 10.13 -19.36 -25.12
CA ILE A 169 10.81 -18.17 -24.61
C ILE A 169 10.92 -18.28 -23.08
N GLU A 170 12.11 -18.55 -22.60
CA GLU A 170 12.44 -18.47 -21.17
C GLU A 170 12.98 -17.07 -20.84
N LEU A 171 12.30 -16.42 -19.88
CA LEU A 171 12.75 -15.13 -19.36
C LEU A 171 13.64 -15.38 -18.13
N TYR A 172 14.95 -15.39 -18.34
CA TYR A 172 15.91 -15.52 -17.24
C TYR A 172 15.95 -14.24 -16.42
N THR A 173 15.89 -14.39 -15.09
CA THR A 173 16.20 -13.36 -14.11
C THR A 173 17.59 -13.61 -13.55
N TYR A 174 18.50 -12.71 -13.81
CA TYR A 174 19.79 -12.65 -13.13
C TYR A 174 19.69 -11.78 -11.87
#